data_78b8ba730447b9bdcf02201070f8e9fe
#
_entry.id   78b8ba730447b9bdcf02201070f8e9fe
#
_cell.length_a   1.000
_cell.length_b   1.000
_cell.length_c   1.000
_cell.angle_alpha   90.00
_cell.angle_beta   90.00
_cell.angle_gamma   90.00
#
_symmetry.space_group_name_H-M   'P 1'
#
loop_
_entity.id
_entity.type
_entity.pdbx_description
1 polymer ?
#
loop_
_entity_poly.entity_id
_entity_poly.type
_entity_poly.pdbx_seq_one_letter_code
_entity_poly.pdbx_strand_id
1 'polypeptide(L)'
;MADLTFKRKFGYEEWPEEKIKQAFKLAEDYRKFISECKTERKVVEEVRVRARDRGYVELETIGLDRARALRLRSGQDRDRVGKIYGINRGKAMILGQFGKKPLVAGARLVLAHIDSPRIDLKLQPLYEEEKIAYLKTQYYGGIKKYQWPAIPLAIYGTVVLESGKMIQIEIGDKDGDPVLTIADLLPHLAKKQMEKKLEEAIEGEELNIVIGSVPIKKAEDRRLKVEDGKETVKLGVLEWLNKQYGIKEEDLVSADIEIVPAGEAKDLGFDRSMIGGYGQDDRICAYAAVQSLLATKEPNYTNIVVLVDKEETGSESATGALSNFIPDFISEMLYLQTGKHDENNLRDCLSLSKAISADVSAAYDPDHKEVFDPRNTARMGAGIVLEKHTGHRGKYETSEASAEYLAEIRKIFNQNKILWQIGSLGKVDLGGGGTIAMFLARYNMDVVDAGPAILSMHSPLEISSKVDLYACFEGYRAFLRAD
;
A
#
# COMPACT_ATOMS: atom_id res chain seq x y z
N MET A 1 -28.52 -35.41 6.49
CA MET A 1 -27.68 -34.91 7.60
C MET A 1 -27.12 -33.57 7.19
N ALA A 2 -27.16 -32.56 8.05
CA ALA A 2 -26.49 -31.29 7.79
C ALA A 2 -24.99 -31.55 7.60
N ASP A 3 -24.35 -30.90 6.64
CA ASP A 3 -22.90 -30.99 6.49
C ASP A 3 -22.26 -30.25 7.68
N LEU A 4 -21.61 -31.01 8.54
CA LEU A 4 -20.99 -30.50 9.78
C LEU A 4 -19.53 -30.09 9.55
N THR A 5 -19.01 -30.20 8.33
CA THR A 5 -17.61 -29.95 8.00
C THR A 5 -17.42 -28.56 7.41
N PHE A 6 -16.30 -27.89 7.75
CA PHE A 6 -15.86 -26.71 7.04
C PHE A 6 -15.15 -27.13 5.75
N LYS A 7 -15.67 -26.70 4.61
CA LYS A 7 -15.06 -26.95 3.30
C LYS A 7 -14.61 -25.65 2.69
N ARG A 8 -13.33 -25.57 2.32
CA ARG A 8 -12.80 -24.47 1.51
C ARG A 8 -13.38 -24.57 0.11
N LYS A 9 -13.79 -23.44 -0.44
CA LYS A 9 -14.33 -23.31 -1.79
C LYS A 9 -13.39 -22.49 -2.64
N PHE A 10 -13.40 -22.72 -3.96
CA PHE A 10 -12.57 -21.99 -4.90
C PHE A 10 -13.44 -21.23 -5.89
N GLY A 11 -13.10 -19.97 -6.17
CA GLY A 11 -13.94 -19.10 -6.99
C GLY A 11 -14.12 -19.58 -8.42
N TYR A 12 -13.09 -20.13 -9.02
CA TYR A 12 -13.19 -20.68 -10.38
C TYR A 12 -14.04 -21.95 -10.49
N GLU A 13 -14.29 -22.64 -9.39
CA GLU A 13 -15.15 -23.82 -9.32
C GLU A 13 -16.60 -23.46 -8.93
N GLU A 14 -16.78 -22.48 -8.05
CA GLU A 14 -18.07 -22.14 -7.43
C GLU A 14 -18.82 -21.00 -8.13
N TRP A 15 -18.10 -20.07 -8.79
CA TRP A 15 -18.72 -18.89 -9.35
C TRP A 15 -19.24 -19.11 -10.77
N PRO A 16 -20.43 -18.55 -11.08
CA PRO A 16 -20.91 -18.54 -12.46
C PRO A 16 -20.01 -17.67 -13.35
N GLU A 17 -19.99 -17.99 -14.63
CA GLU A 17 -19.15 -17.32 -15.65
C GLU A 17 -19.28 -15.80 -15.63
N GLU A 18 -20.49 -15.29 -15.41
CA GLU A 18 -20.74 -13.83 -15.36
C GLU A 18 -20.01 -13.16 -14.19
N LYS A 19 -19.96 -13.83 -13.02
CA LYS A 19 -19.23 -13.33 -11.86
C LYS A 19 -17.72 -13.37 -12.08
N ILE A 20 -17.20 -14.40 -12.76
CA ILE A 20 -15.80 -14.47 -13.17
C ILE A 20 -15.47 -13.33 -14.13
N LYS A 21 -16.33 -13.02 -15.11
CA LYS A 21 -16.15 -11.86 -16.01
C LYS A 21 -16.09 -10.54 -15.24
N GLN A 22 -16.92 -10.36 -14.21
CA GLN A 22 -16.86 -9.18 -13.34
C GLN A 22 -15.54 -9.10 -12.56
N ALA A 23 -15.05 -10.23 -12.05
CA ALA A 23 -13.75 -10.30 -11.38
C ALA A 23 -12.60 -9.92 -12.33
N PHE A 24 -12.60 -10.42 -13.56
CA PHE A 24 -11.60 -10.07 -14.56
C PHE A 24 -11.67 -8.58 -14.96
N LYS A 25 -12.87 -8.03 -15.07
CA LYS A 25 -13.05 -6.60 -15.36
C LYS A 25 -12.50 -5.71 -14.24
N LEU A 26 -12.79 -6.03 -12.98
CA LEU A 26 -12.22 -5.30 -11.82
C LEU A 26 -10.70 -5.44 -11.79
N ALA A 27 -10.21 -6.65 -12.03
CA ALA A 27 -8.79 -6.97 -12.03
C ALA A 27 -8.01 -6.23 -13.13
N GLU A 28 -8.63 -5.93 -14.28
CA GLU A 28 -8.00 -5.12 -15.33
C GLU A 28 -7.85 -3.65 -14.91
N ASP A 29 -8.83 -3.07 -14.21
CA ASP A 29 -8.69 -1.72 -13.63
C ASP A 29 -7.62 -1.72 -12.52
N TYR A 30 -7.59 -2.77 -11.68
CA TYR A 30 -6.55 -2.94 -10.66
C TYR A 30 -5.16 -3.08 -11.27
N ARG A 31 -4.99 -3.86 -12.35
CA ARG A 31 -3.71 -4.05 -13.03
C ARG A 31 -3.14 -2.71 -13.51
N LYS A 32 -3.98 -1.83 -14.05
CA LYS A 32 -3.59 -0.46 -14.41
C LYS A 32 -3.23 0.36 -13.19
N PHE A 33 -4.07 0.31 -12.15
CA PHE A 33 -3.82 1.02 -10.90
C PHE A 33 -2.46 0.65 -10.29
N ILE A 34 -2.14 -0.64 -10.15
CA ILE A 34 -0.88 -1.08 -9.53
C ILE A 34 0.34 -0.79 -10.42
N SER A 35 0.15 -0.71 -11.75
CA SER A 35 1.21 -0.31 -12.69
C SER A 35 1.61 1.16 -12.53
N GLU A 36 0.64 2.02 -12.29
CA GLU A 36 0.83 3.47 -12.20
C GLU A 36 1.14 3.93 -10.75
N CYS A 37 0.55 3.24 -9.76
CA CYS A 37 0.62 3.62 -8.35
C CYS A 37 1.73 2.84 -7.61
N LYS A 38 2.99 3.05 -7.97
CA LYS A 38 4.14 2.33 -7.39
C LYS A 38 4.65 2.89 -6.06
N THR A 39 4.16 4.04 -5.64
CA THR A 39 4.52 4.69 -4.38
C THR A 39 3.28 5.16 -3.64
N GLU A 40 3.38 5.39 -2.33
CA GLU A 40 2.27 5.89 -1.52
C GLU A 40 1.73 7.24 -2.03
N ARG A 41 2.61 8.12 -2.54
CA ARG A 41 2.18 9.41 -3.11
C ARG A 41 1.35 9.24 -4.38
N LYS A 42 1.72 8.28 -5.23
CA LYS A 42 0.96 7.94 -6.44
C LYS A 42 -0.40 7.35 -6.12
N VAL A 43 -0.47 6.47 -5.11
CA VAL A 43 -1.75 5.93 -4.62
C VAL A 43 -2.67 7.06 -4.14
N VAL A 44 -2.15 7.97 -3.30
CA VAL A 44 -2.94 9.11 -2.78
C VAL A 44 -3.44 9.99 -3.92
N GLU A 45 -2.60 10.28 -4.92
CA GLU A 45 -2.98 11.10 -6.07
C GLU A 45 -4.10 10.45 -6.89
N GLU A 46 -3.96 9.17 -7.25
CA GLU A 46 -4.95 8.43 -8.03
C GLU A 46 -6.27 8.27 -7.26
N VAL A 47 -6.21 7.93 -5.97
CA VAL A 47 -7.41 7.80 -5.13
C VAL A 47 -8.11 9.16 -4.97
N ARG A 48 -7.37 10.26 -4.87
CA ARG A 48 -7.92 11.62 -4.85
C ARG A 48 -8.73 11.92 -6.13
N VAL A 49 -8.20 11.56 -7.30
CA VAL A 49 -8.90 11.72 -8.57
C VAL A 49 -10.20 10.91 -8.58
N ARG A 50 -10.12 9.62 -8.28
CA ARG A 50 -11.29 8.71 -8.21
C ARG A 50 -12.34 9.20 -7.20
N ALA A 51 -11.92 9.69 -6.05
CA ALA A 51 -12.81 10.23 -5.02
C ALA A 51 -13.53 11.49 -5.50
N ARG A 52 -12.83 12.44 -6.12
CA ARG A 52 -13.41 13.67 -6.69
C ARG A 52 -14.45 13.36 -7.76
N ASP A 53 -14.19 12.41 -8.64
CA ASP A 53 -15.12 11.96 -9.68
C ASP A 53 -16.40 11.35 -9.10
N ARG A 54 -16.36 10.89 -7.85
CA ARG A 54 -17.51 10.35 -7.09
C ARG A 54 -18.12 11.35 -6.12
N GLY A 55 -17.74 12.64 -6.22
CA GLY A 55 -18.30 13.73 -5.46
C GLY A 55 -17.77 13.89 -4.05
N TYR A 56 -16.62 13.28 -3.71
CA TYR A 56 -15.93 13.55 -2.45
C TYR A 56 -15.29 14.94 -2.48
N VAL A 57 -15.33 15.63 -1.34
CA VAL A 57 -14.80 16.99 -1.15
C VAL A 57 -13.68 16.94 -0.12
N GLU A 58 -12.63 17.70 -0.38
CA GLU A 58 -11.49 17.79 0.53
C GLU A 58 -11.86 18.53 1.82
N LEU A 59 -11.52 17.96 2.96
CA LEU A 59 -11.92 18.45 4.28
C LEU A 59 -11.38 19.86 4.55
N GLU A 60 -10.12 20.13 4.20
CA GLU A 60 -9.51 21.46 4.35
C GLU A 60 -10.29 22.56 3.58
N THR A 61 -10.77 22.21 2.39
CA THR A 61 -11.60 23.13 1.58
C THR A 61 -12.93 23.46 2.28
N ILE A 62 -13.49 22.50 3.02
CA ILE A 62 -14.73 22.71 3.78
C ILE A 62 -14.48 23.62 4.99
N GLY A 63 -13.37 23.41 5.70
CA GLY A 63 -12.98 24.25 6.86
C GLY A 63 -12.74 25.71 6.52
N LEU A 64 -12.29 26.01 5.31
CA LEU A 64 -12.09 27.37 4.79
C LEU A 64 -13.41 28.04 4.37
N ASP A 65 -14.43 27.25 3.98
CA ASP A 65 -15.76 27.76 3.60
C ASP A 65 -16.78 27.59 4.75
N ARG A 66 -16.80 28.58 5.66
CA ARG A 66 -17.75 28.63 6.79
C ARG A 66 -19.22 28.53 6.36
N ALA A 67 -19.60 29.07 5.20
CA ALA A 67 -20.96 29.00 4.69
C ALA A 67 -21.32 27.57 4.27
N ARG A 68 -20.37 26.82 3.71
CA ARG A 68 -20.54 25.43 3.33
C ARG A 68 -20.62 24.51 4.56
N ALA A 69 -19.79 24.75 5.56
CA ALA A 69 -19.86 24.05 6.85
C ALA A 69 -21.22 24.27 7.56
N LEU A 70 -21.75 25.50 7.52
CA LEU A 70 -23.08 25.82 8.07
C LEU A 70 -24.24 25.13 7.32
N ARG A 71 -24.18 25.01 6.00
CA ARG A 71 -25.19 24.30 5.19
C ARG A 71 -25.17 22.80 5.44
N LEU A 72 -24.01 22.22 5.68
CA LEU A 72 -23.88 20.83 6.13
C LEU A 72 -24.59 20.58 7.45
N ARG A 73 -24.40 21.49 8.42
CA ARG A 73 -25.03 21.43 9.75
C ARG A 73 -26.54 21.56 9.67
N SER A 74 -27.05 22.45 8.82
CA SER A 74 -28.50 22.66 8.63
C SER A 74 -29.20 21.54 7.87
N GLY A 75 -28.47 20.56 7.35
CA GLY A 75 -29.02 19.47 6.54
C GLY A 75 -29.36 19.85 5.10
N GLN A 76 -29.16 21.14 4.71
CA GLN A 76 -29.53 21.64 3.37
C GLN A 76 -28.61 21.09 2.26
N ASP A 77 -27.39 20.68 2.57
CA ASP A 77 -26.41 20.13 1.61
C ASP A 77 -25.95 18.70 1.96
N ARG A 78 -26.69 17.97 2.84
CA ARG A 78 -26.32 16.59 3.22
C ARG A 78 -26.11 15.68 2.01
N ASP A 79 -26.92 15.85 0.96
CA ASP A 79 -26.80 15.06 -0.26
C ASP A 79 -25.58 15.46 -1.11
N ARG A 80 -25.04 16.67 -0.93
CA ARG A 80 -23.89 17.21 -1.70
C ARG A 80 -22.55 17.10 -0.98
N VAL A 81 -22.54 17.01 0.36
CA VAL A 81 -21.31 16.93 1.16
C VAL A 81 -21.33 15.73 2.11
N GLY A 82 -22.13 14.71 1.79
CA GLY A 82 -22.12 13.44 2.49
C GLY A 82 -20.82 12.64 2.31
N LYS A 83 -19.87 13.14 1.51
CA LYS A 83 -18.63 12.46 1.15
C LYS A 83 -17.45 13.42 1.26
N ILE A 84 -16.49 13.09 2.10
CA ILE A 84 -15.30 13.91 2.34
C ILE A 84 -14.03 13.06 2.32
N TYR A 85 -12.91 13.70 2.08
CA TYR A 85 -11.61 13.09 2.25
C TYR A 85 -10.60 14.06 2.90
N GLY A 86 -9.59 13.51 3.55
CA GLY A 86 -8.43 14.23 4.07
C GLY A 86 -7.14 13.58 3.58
N ILE A 87 -6.12 14.39 3.34
CA ILE A 87 -4.78 13.93 2.93
C ILE A 87 -3.77 14.38 3.98
N ASN A 88 -2.91 13.46 4.40
CA ASN A 88 -1.82 13.75 5.31
C ASN A 88 -0.47 13.68 4.57
N ARG A 89 0.17 14.84 4.40
CA ARG A 89 1.50 15.02 3.79
C ARG A 89 1.67 14.38 2.41
N GLY A 90 0.55 14.11 1.70
CA GLY A 90 0.56 13.44 0.40
C GLY A 90 0.94 11.95 0.44
N LYS A 91 1.01 11.34 1.63
CA LYS A 91 1.43 9.94 1.84
C LYS A 91 0.39 9.06 2.55
N ALA A 92 -0.64 9.67 3.13
CA ALA A 92 -1.77 8.96 3.71
C ALA A 92 -3.06 9.69 3.35
N MET A 93 -4.18 8.97 3.30
CA MET A 93 -5.48 9.51 2.91
C MET A 93 -6.60 8.82 3.66
N ILE A 94 -7.63 9.58 4.05
CA ILE A 94 -8.87 9.06 4.63
C ILE A 94 -10.04 9.55 3.79
N LEU A 95 -10.96 8.63 3.47
CA LEU A 95 -12.23 8.92 2.81
C LEU A 95 -13.37 8.59 3.77
N GLY A 96 -14.31 9.51 3.94
CA GLY A 96 -15.49 9.36 4.79
C GLY A 96 -16.78 9.57 4.00
N GLN A 97 -17.75 8.69 4.21
CA GLN A 97 -19.09 8.82 3.68
C GLN A 97 -20.08 8.74 4.84
N PHE A 98 -20.81 9.82 5.12
CA PHE A 98 -21.78 9.86 6.20
C PHE A 98 -22.93 8.86 5.98
N GLY A 99 -23.27 8.15 7.06
CA GLY A 99 -24.40 7.25 7.10
C GLY A 99 -25.68 7.93 7.58
N LYS A 100 -26.76 7.12 7.63
CA LYS A 100 -28.08 7.57 8.15
C LYS A 100 -28.06 7.72 9.68
N LYS A 101 -27.30 6.85 10.37
CA LYS A 101 -27.09 6.92 11.83
C LYS A 101 -26.14 8.05 12.19
N PRO A 102 -26.29 8.66 13.38
CA PRO A 102 -25.32 9.64 13.86
C PRO A 102 -23.94 8.99 14.04
N LEU A 103 -22.88 9.72 13.71
CA LEU A 103 -21.51 9.19 13.75
C LEU A 103 -21.09 8.76 15.16
N VAL A 104 -21.61 9.39 16.22
CA VAL A 104 -21.34 8.98 17.61
C VAL A 104 -21.77 7.54 17.90
N ALA A 105 -22.67 6.95 17.11
CA ALA A 105 -23.04 5.54 17.21
C ALA A 105 -21.99 4.57 16.61
N GLY A 106 -20.83 5.07 16.21
CA GLY A 106 -19.76 4.33 15.59
C GLY A 106 -19.77 4.37 14.06
N ALA A 107 -18.67 3.98 13.47
CA ALA A 107 -18.45 3.90 12.03
C ALA A 107 -18.07 2.47 11.60
N ARG A 108 -18.09 2.22 10.29
CA ARG A 108 -17.50 1.03 9.65
C ARG A 108 -16.23 1.46 8.93
N LEU A 109 -15.10 0.91 9.37
CA LEU A 109 -13.79 1.27 8.83
C LEU A 109 -13.18 0.11 8.04
N VAL A 110 -12.56 0.42 6.91
CA VAL A 110 -11.62 -0.49 6.23
C VAL A 110 -10.29 0.24 6.14
N LEU A 111 -9.26 -0.33 6.74
CA LEU A 111 -7.92 0.25 6.83
C LEU A 111 -6.95 -0.62 6.04
N ALA A 112 -6.13 -0.02 5.17
CA ALA A 112 -5.08 -0.67 4.39
C ALA A 112 -3.83 0.21 4.39
N HIS A 113 -2.64 -0.40 4.22
CA HIS A 113 -1.44 0.40 3.98
C HIS A 113 -1.17 0.55 2.47
N ILE A 114 -0.36 1.53 2.12
CA ILE A 114 -0.07 1.87 0.72
C ILE A 114 1.42 1.98 0.40
N ASP A 115 2.27 1.88 1.42
CA ASP A 115 3.71 1.66 1.25
C ASP A 115 4.00 0.19 0.91
N SER A 116 5.18 -0.10 0.42
CA SER A 116 5.63 -1.46 0.10
C SER A 116 7.14 -1.54 0.27
N PRO A 117 7.71 -2.73 0.53
CA PRO A 117 9.15 -2.91 0.63
C PRO A 117 9.86 -2.48 -0.65
N ARG A 118 10.93 -1.73 -0.51
CA ARG A 118 11.65 -1.08 -1.63
C ARG A 118 13.08 -0.73 -1.28
N ILE A 119 13.72 0.01 -2.16
CA ILE A 119 15.02 0.62 -1.94
C ILE A 119 14.86 2.15 -1.95
N ASP A 120 15.34 2.82 -0.90
CA ASP A 120 15.36 4.28 -0.78
C ASP A 120 16.79 4.81 -1.00
N LEU A 121 16.93 6.08 -1.39
CA LEU A 121 18.24 6.73 -1.45
C LEU A 121 18.74 7.15 -0.06
N LYS A 122 20.06 7.07 0.15
CA LYS A 122 20.72 7.73 1.28
C LYS A 122 20.74 9.25 1.07
N LEU A 123 21.00 10.01 2.15
CA LEU A 123 20.98 11.49 2.11
C LEU A 123 22.00 12.10 1.14
N GLN A 124 23.17 11.48 0.98
CA GLN A 124 24.17 11.85 -0.01
C GLN A 124 24.39 10.67 -0.95
N PRO A 125 23.50 10.49 -1.96
CA PRO A 125 23.47 9.25 -2.71
C PRO A 125 24.45 9.20 -3.87
N LEU A 126 24.75 10.33 -4.51
CA LEU A 126 25.45 10.37 -5.78
C LEU A 126 26.97 10.31 -5.63
N TYR A 127 27.59 9.30 -6.24
CA TYR A 127 29.05 9.16 -6.27
C TYR A 127 29.52 8.57 -7.60
N GLU A 128 30.83 8.69 -7.89
CA GLU A 128 31.47 8.08 -9.04
C GLU A 128 32.60 7.19 -8.56
N GLU A 129 32.74 6.01 -9.15
CA GLU A 129 33.86 5.12 -8.97
C GLU A 129 34.17 4.44 -10.31
N GLU A 130 35.47 4.36 -10.69
CA GLU A 130 35.96 3.76 -11.96
C GLU A 130 35.17 4.23 -13.20
N LYS A 131 34.83 5.53 -13.25
CA LYS A 131 34.06 6.16 -14.34
C LYS A 131 32.62 5.63 -14.50
N ILE A 132 32.04 5.13 -13.44
CA ILE A 132 30.63 4.78 -13.36
C ILE A 132 30.00 5.62 -12.25
N ALA A 133 28.88 6.25 -12.53
CA ALA A 133 28.09 6.95 -11.54
C ALA A 133 27.06 6.02 -10.91
N TYR A 134 26.95 6.12 -9.60
CA TYR A 134 26.05 5.31 -8.77
C TYR A 134 25.21 6.18 -7.85
N LEU A 135 24.04 5.60 -7.43
CA LEU A 135 23.27 6.09 -6.30
C LEU A 135 23.44 5.14 -5.12
N LYS A 136 23.88 5.67 -3.99
CA LYS A 136 23.98 4.96 -2.71
C LYS A 136 22.61 4.82 -2.08
N THR A 137 22.28 3.63 -1.61
CA THR A 137 20.94 3.27 -1.18
C THR A 137 20.88 2.70 0.23
N GLN A 138 19.67 2.57 0.73
CA GLN A 138 19.27 1.74 1.87
C GLN A 138 17.97 1.04 1.54
N TYR A 139 17.75 -0.18 2.04
CA TYR A 139 16.47 -0.86 1.86
C TYR A 139 15.44 -0.39 2.88
N TYR A 140 14.17 -0.50 2.50
CA TYR A 140 12.98 -0.15 3.25
C TYR A 140 12.08 -1.38 3.36
N GLY A 141 11.66 -1.74 4.60
CA GLY A 141 10.85 -2.93 4.85
C GLY A 141 11.62 -4.25 4.75
N GLY A 142 10.90 -5.34 4.77
CA GLY A 142 11.45 -6.69 4.82
C GLY A 142 11.72 -7.29 3.44
N ILE A 143 12.85 -6.97 2.80
CA ILE A 143 13.23 -7.53 1.49
C ILE A 143 14.18 -8.71 1.57
N LYS A 144 14.11 -9.62 0.59
CA LYS A 144 15.18 -10.56 0.28
C LYS A 144 16.13 -9.90 -0.72
N LYS A 145 17.26 -9.42 -0.24
CA LYS A 145 18.22 -8.58 -1.01
C LYS A 145 18.64 -9.20 -2.34
N TYR A 146 18.79 -10.54 -2.40
CA TYR A 146 19.20 -11.25 -3.61
C TYR A 146 18.21 -11.17 -4.77
N GLN A 147 16.97 -10.76 -4.53
CA GLN A 147 15.95 -10.62 -5.58
C GLN A 147 16.06 -9.30 -6.36
N TRP A 148 16.83 -8.34 -5.88
CA TRP A 148 16.90 -6.99 -6.42
C TRP A 148 18.01 -6.73 -7.42
N PRO A 149 19.21 -7.36 -7.34
CA PRO A 149 20.24 -7.24 -8.39
C PRO A 149 19.77 -7.81 -9.73
N ALA A 150 20.31 -7.22 -10.82
CA ALA A 150 20.11 -7.65 -12.20
C ALA A 150 18.66 -7.60 -12.72
N ILE A 151 17.77 -6.87 -12.05
CA ILE A 151 16.44 -6.58 -12.57
C ILE A 151 16.33 -5.12 -13.03
N PRO A 152 15.43 -4.80 -13.99
CA PRO A 152 15.12 -3.42 -14.35
C PRO A 152 14.47 -2.69 -13.18
N LEU A 153 14.95 -1.49 -12.88
CA LEU A 153 14.47 -0.63 -11.80
C LEU A 153 14.09 0.75 -12.35
N ALA A 154 13.12 1.37 -11.68
CA ALA A 154 12.63 2.72 -11.95
C ALA A 154 12.80 3.61 -10.71
N ILE A 155 12.89 4.91 -10.91
CA ILE A 155 12.93 5.94 -9.88
C ILE A 155 11.61 6.68 -9.83
N TYR A 156 11.05 6.76 -8.63
CA TYR A 156 9.93 7.64 -8.30
C TYR A 156 10.30 8.52 -7.13
N GLY A 157 9.84 9.74 -7.10
CA GLY A 157 10.06 10.54 -5.92
C GLY A 157 9.71 12.01 -6.02
N THR A 158 9.88 12.66 -4.89
CA THR A 158 9.69 14.11 -4.73
C THR A 158 10.98 14.71 -4.22
N VAL A 159 11.49 15.71 -4.90
CA VAL A 159 12.61 16.54 -4.44
C VAL A 159 12.08 17.92 -4.07
N VAL A 160 12.39 18.38 -2.86
CA VAL A 160 12.04 19.74 -2.43
C VAL A 160 13.29 20.61 -2.56
N LEU A 161 13.25 21.53 -3.51
CA LEU A 161 14.36 22.46 -3.75
C LEU A 161 14.50 23.45 -2.58
N GLU A 162 15.68 24.05 -2.42
CA GLU A 162 15.94 25.12 -1.44
C GLU A 162 14.88 26.22 -1.45
N SER A 163 14.32 26.54 -2.62
CA SER A 163 13.21 27.49 -2.78
C SER A 163 11.86 27.06 -2.21
N GLY A 164 11.74 25.82 -1.71
CA GLY A 164 10.48 25.20 -1.30
C GLY A 164 9.66 24.61 -2.45
N LYS A 165 10.13 24.73 -3.71
CA LYS A 165 9.43 24.14 -4.86
C LYS A 165 9.57 22.62 -4.84
N MET A 166 8.46 21.91 -4.95
CA MET A 166 8.42 20.44 -5.07
C MET A 166 8.55 20.03 -6.54
N ILE A 167 9.47 19.12 -6.81
CA ILE A 167 9.70 18.51 -8.12
C ILE A 167 9.37 17.03 -8.03
N GLN A 168 8.53 16.53 -8.94
CA GLN A 168 8.27 15.09 -9.08
C GLN A 168 9.26 14.49 -10.07
N ILE A 169 9.84 13.34 -9.71
CA ILE A 169 10.74 12.55 -10.56
C ILE A 169 10.08 11.21 -10.84
N GLU A 170 10.04 10.83 -12.11
CA GLU A 170 9.60 9.53 -12.61
C GLU A 170 10.50 9.16 -13.78
N ILE A 171 11.29 8.09 -13.61
CA ILE A 171 12.25 7.64 -14.62
C ILE A 171 12.28 6.12 -14.62
N GLY A 172 12.09 5.49 -15.77
CA GLY A 172 12.27 4.05 -15.95
C GLY A 172 11.03 3.29 -16.38
N ASP A 173 9.83 3.89 -16.35
CA ASP A 173 8.57 3.21 -16.68
C ASP A 173 7.87 3.74 -17.92
N LYS A 174 8.28 4.89 -18.45
CA LYS A 174 7.68 5.46 -19.67
C LYS A 174 8.42 4.98 -20.91
N ASP A 175 7.71 4.90 -22.02
CA ASP A 175 8.33 4.58 -23.31
C ASP A 175 9.47 5.56 -23.61
N GLY A 176 10.67 5.01 -23.86
CA GLY A 176 11.87 5.79 -24.12
C GLY A 176 12.68 6.18 -22.87
N ASP A 177 12.19 5.90 -21.66
CA ASP A 177 12.97 6.09 -20.45
C ASP A 177 14.15 5.10 -20.38
N PRO A 178 15.28 5.49 -19.80
CA PRO A 178 16.32 4.55 -19.42
C PRO A 178 15.86 3.74 -18.22
N VAL A 179 16.13 2.44 -18.21
CA VAL A 179 16.00 1.63 -16.99
C VAL A 179 17.30 1.68 -16.20
N LEU A 180 17.19 1.45 -14.91
CA LEU A 180 18.30 1.39 -13.97
C LEU A 180 18.45 -0.04 -13.46
N THR A 181 19.56 -0.37 -12.82
CA THR A 181 19.75 -1.68 -12.21
C THR A 181 20.83 -1.65 -11.13
N ILE A 182 20.85 -2.67 -10.31
CA ILE A 182 21.98 -3.01 -9.42
C ILE A 182 22.80 -4.07 -10.14
N ALA A 183 24.10 -3.82 -10.32
CA ALA A 183 24.99 -4.81 -10.90
C ALA A 183 25.22 -5.98 -9.93
N ASP A 184 25.25 -7.20 -10.44
CA ASP A 184 25.64 -8.39 -9.68
C ASP A 184 26.97 -8.93 -10.15
N LEU A 185 27.65 -9.69 -9.29
CA LEU A 185 28.92 -10.30 -9.62
C LEU A 185 28.72 -11.48 -10.58
N LEU A 186 29.54 -11.52 -11.63
CA LEU A 186 29.49 -12.63 -12.60
C LEU A 186 29.83 -13.98 -11.94
N PRO A 187 29.24 -15.11 -12.39
CA PRO A 187 29.39 -16.41 -11.74
C PRO A 187 30.85 -16.89 -11.61
N HIS A 188 31.70 -16.53 -12.57
CA HIS A 188 33.11 -16.95 -12.58
C HIS A 188 33.96 -16.32 -11.45
N LEU A 189 33.51 -15.21 -10.87
CA LEU A 189 34.17 -14.53 -9.74
C LEU A 189 33.37 -14.67 -8.43
N ALA A 190 32.17 -15.23 -8.45
CA ALA A 190 31.22 -15.25 -7.34
C ALA A 190 31.46 -16.37 -6.31
N LYS A 191 32.58 -17.14 -6.40
CA LYS A 191 32.80 -18.30 -5.51
C LYS A 191 32.61 -17.98 -4.03
N LYS A 192 33.23 -16.91 -3.53
CA LYS A 192 33.12 -16.50 -2.13
C LYS A 192 31.71 -15.99 -1.77
N GLN A 193 31.01 -15.33 -2.71
CA GLN A 193 29.65 -14.88 -2.54
C GLN A 193 28.69 -16.07 -2.41
N MET A 194 28.87 -17.10 -3.24
CA MET A 194 28.05 -18.32 -3.23
C MET A 194 28.29 -19.23 -2.01
N GLU A 195 29.38 -19.05 -1.28
CA GLU A 195 29.68 -19.75 -0.02
C GLU A 195 29.06 -19.08 1.21
N LYS A 196 28.56 -17.82 1.08
CA LYS A 196 27.88 -17.10 2.16
C LYS A 196 26.45 -17.62 2.37
N LYS A 197 25.88 -17.36 3.56
CA LYS A 197 24.44 -17.53 3.75
C LYS A 197 23.69 -16.57 2.83
N LEU A 198 22.49 -16.95 2.41
CA LEU A 198 21.68 -16.19 1.46
C LEU A 198 21.44 -14.74 1.91
N GLU A 199 21.22 -14.50 3.21
CA GLU A 199 21.03 -13.16 3.80
C GLU A 199 22.29 -12.29 3.78
N GLU A 200 23.47 -12.92 3.68
CA GLU A 200 24.79 -12.30 3.70
C GLU A 200 25.41 -12.24 2.29
N ALA A 201 24.85 -12.96 1.32
CA ALA A 201 25.38 -13.07 -0.04
C ALA A 201 25.39 -11.74 -0.78
N ILE A 202 24.37 -10.90 -0.50
CA ILE A 202 24.28 -9.49 -0.94
C ILE A 202 24.23 -8.64 0.32
N GLU A 203 25.20 -7.75 0.50
CA GLU A 203 25.20 -6.80 1.61
C GLU A 203 24.29 -5.60 1.29
N GLY A 204 23.63 -5.02 2.30
CA GLY A 204 22.75 -3.85 2.09
C GLY A 204 23.51 -2.66 1.49
N GLU A 205 24.80 -2.51 1.83
CA GLU A 205 25.67 -1.47 1.30
C GLU A 205 26.09 -1.69 -0.17
N GLU A 206 25.83 -2.87 -0.73
CA GLU A 206 26.14 -3.23 -2.13
C GLU A 206 24.95 -2.99 -3.09
N LEU A 207 23.77 -2.67 -2.56
CA LEU A 207 22.56 -2.39 -3.36
C LEU A 207 22.61 -1.00 -4.04
N ASN A 208 23.73 -0.68 -4.73
CA ASN A 208 23.92 0.62 -5.36
C ASN A 208 23.44 0.62 -6.80
N ILE A 209 22.72 1.66 -7.19
CA ILE A 209 22.08 1.77 -8.50
C ILE A 209 23.08 2.35 -9.51
N VAL A 210 23.30 1.65 -10.61
CA VAL A 210 24.09 2.15 -11.75
C VAL A 210 23.24 3.15 -12.53
N ILE A 211 23.76 4.38 -12.72
CA ILE A 211 22.99 5.47 -13.35
C ILE A 211 23.68 6.14 -14.54
N GLY A 212 24.94 5.86 -14.81
CA GLY A 212 25.60 6.45 -15.96
C GLY A 212 27.11 6.20 -16.05
N SER A 213 27.67 6.45 -17.22
CA SER A 213 29.11 6.31 -17.50
C SER A 213 29.67 7.39 -18.46
N VAL A 214 28.82 8.38 -18.83
CA VAL A 214 29.23 9.43 -19.76
C VAL A 214 29.75 10.62 -18.99
N PRO A 215 31.03 10.98 -19.16
CA PRO A 215 31.60 12.15 -18.52
C PRO A 215 31.02 13.44 -19.11
N ILE A 216 30.95 14.48 -18.29
CA ILE A 216 30.63 15.82 -18.76
C ILE A 216 31.61 16.22 -19.86
N LYS A 217 31.13 16.72 -20.99
CA LYS A 217 31.98 17.27 -22.02
C LYS A 217 32.64 18.54 -21.47
N LYS A 218 33.96 18.68 -21.61
CA LYS A 218 34.63 19.96 -21.28
C LYS A 218 33.91 21.07 -22.05
N ALA A 219 33.06 21.80 -21.38
CA ALA A 219 32.36 22.92 -21.97
C ALA A 219 33.41 24.03 -22.19
N GLU A 220 33.34 24.69 -23.35
CA GLU A 220 34.05 25.95 -23.60
C GLU A 220 33.62 27.07 -22.62
N ASP A 221 32.58 26.82 -21.82
CA ASP A 221 32.04 27.75 -20.84
C ASP A 221 32.80 27.62 -19.49
N ARG A 222 33.61 28.65 -19.21
CA ARG A 222 34.53 28.80 -18.08
C ARG A 222 33.92 28.76 -16.67
N ARG A 223 32.67 28.42 -16.50
CA ARG A 223 31.95 28.43 -15.20
C ARG A 223 32.07 27.15 -14.40
N LEU A 224 32.35 26.01 -15.02
CA LEU A 224 32.63 24.77 -14.33
C LEU A 224 34.16 24.55 -14.35
N LYS A 225 34.84 24.89 -13.25
CA LYS A 225 36.24 24.47 -13.02
C LYS A 225 36.24 22.98 -12.77
N VAL A 226 36.26 22.18 -13.82
CA VAL A 226 36.56 20.74 -13.71
C VAL A 226 38.07 20.63 -13.44
N GLU A 227 38.46 20.43 -12.19
CA GLU A 227 39.80 20.03 -11.85
C GLU A 227 40.09 18.69 -12.53
N ASP A 228 41.20 18.60 -13.26
CA ASP A 228 41.60 17.40 -13.99
C ASP A 228 41.63 16.20 -13.02
N GLY A 229 40.79 15.19 -13.30
CA GLY A 229 40.77 13.88 -12.61
C GLY A 229 39.61 13.60 -11.67
N LYS A 230 38.69 14.56 -11.36
CA LYS A 230 37.63 14.33 -10.37
C LYS A 230 36.24 14.18 -11.00
N GLU A 231 35.57 13.03 -10.70
CA GLU A 231 34.12 12.77 -10.77
C GLU A 231 33.38 13.36 -12.00
N THR A 232 33.98 13.21 -13.19
CA THR A 232 33.44 13.81 -14.42
C THR A 232 32.13 13.19 -14.88
N VAL A 233 31.87 11.92 -14.54
CA VAL A 233 30.62 11.24 -14.84
C VAL A 233 29.53 11.68 -13.86
N LYS A 234 29.85 11.78 -12.57
CA LYS A 234 28.96 12.37 -11.56
C LYS A 234 28.49 13.76 -11.96
N LEU A 235 29.44 14.62 -12.41
CA LEU A 235 29.09 15.95 -12.90
C LEU A 235 28.19 15.90 -14.14
N GLY A 236 28.37 14.93 -15.04
CA GLY A 236 27.49 14.73 -16.19
C GLY A 236 26.05 14.37 -15.78
N VAL A 237 25.91 13.52 -14.76
CA VAL A 237 24.58 13.19 -14.19
C VAL A 237 23.95 14.41 -13.53
N LEU A 238 24.73 15.18 -12.75
CA LEU A 238 24.24 16.41 -12.12
C LEU A 238 23.81 17.47 -13.15
N GLU A 239 24.56 17.63 -14.23
CA GLU A 239 24.18 18.52 -15.32
C GLU A 239 22.84 18.09 -15.94
N TRP A 240 22.66 16.79 -16.17
CA TRP A 240 21.41 16.25 -16.68
C TRP A 240 20.23 16.49 -15.73
N LEU A 241 20.38 16.18 -14.43
CA LEU A 241 19.37 16.42 -13.40
C LEU A 241 19.01 17.90 -13.30
N ASN A 242 20.02 18.78 -13.35
CA ASN A 242 19.79 20.22 -13.30
C ASN A 242 19.05 20.72 -14.54
N LYS A 243 19.45 20.26 -15.74
CA LYS A 243 18.80 20.65 -17.00
C LYS A 243 17.34 20.19 -17.08
N GLN A 244 17.03 18.96 -16.62
CA GLN A 244 15.68 18.38 -16.70
C GLN A 244 14.76 18.90 -15.59
N TYR A 245 15.28 19.03 -14.36
CA TYR A 245 14.48 19.24 -13.17
C TYR A 245 14.89 20.46 -12.34
N GLY A 246 16.01 21.11 -12.66
CA GLY A 246 16.57 22.21 -11.86
C GLY A 246 17.24 21.77 -10.56
N ILE A 247 17.48 20.47 -10.39
CA ILE A 247 18.01 19.86 -9.17
C ILE A 247 19.53 20.09 -9.09
N LYS A 248 20.01 20.47 -7.92
CA LYS A 248 21.42 20.46 -7.52
C LYS A 248 21.69 19.27 -6.60
N GLU A 249 22.96 18.91 -6.39
CA GLU A 249 23.33 17.80 -5.50
C GLU A 249 22.77 17.97 -4.07
N GLU A 250 22.82 19.18 -3.53
CA GLU A 250 22.30 19.50 -2.20
C GLU A 250 20.78 19.25 -2.06
N ASP A 251 20.01 19.43 -3.14
CA ASP A 251 18.55 19.19 -3.11
C ASP A 251 18.21 17.70 -2.90
N LEU A 252 19.15 16.79 -3.17
CA LEU A 252 18.96 15.35 -2.90
C LEU A 252 18.86 15.03 -1.40
N VAL A 253 19.38 15.90 -0.53
CA VAL A 253 19.25 15.77 0.94
C VAL A 253 17.79 15.90 1.40
N SER A 254 16.98 16.68 0.68
CA SER A 254 15.54 16.90 0.93
C SER A 254 14.67 16.17 -0.10
N ALA A 255 15.06 14.95 -0.45
CA ALA A 255 14.34 14.12 -1.42
C ALA A 255 13.79 12.86 -0.77
N ASP A 256 12.52 12.53 -1.10
CA ASP A 256 11.92 11.21 -0.92
C ASP A 256 12.02 10.50 -2.28
N ILE A 257 13.05 9.71 -2.49
CA ILE A 257 13.27 8.97 -3.75
C ILE A 257 13.25 7.47 -3.48
N GLU A 258 12.36 6.80 -4.18
CA GLU A 258 12.07 5.39 -4.09
C GLU A 258 12.52 4.69 -5.37
N ILE A 259 13.26 3.60 -5.22
CA ILE A 259 13.68 2.72 -6.30
C ILE A 259 12.82 1.48 -6.26
N VAL A 260 12.11 1.24 -7.33
CA VAL A 260 11.10 0.17 -7.45
C VAL A 260 11.32 -0.64 -8.73
N PRO A 261 10.79 -1.85 -8.83
CA PRO A 261 10.84 -2.62 -10.07
C PRO A 261 10.18 -1.85 -11.24
N ALA A 262 10.89 -1.78 -12.37
CA ALA A 262 10.39 -1.16 -13.58
C ALA A 262 9.41 -2.08 -14.32
N GLY A 263 8.53 -1.47 -15.10
CA GLY A 263 7.54 -2.15 -15.94
C GLY A 263 6.16 -2.28 -15.29
N GLU A 264 5.19 -2.61 -16.12
CA GLU A 264 3.79 -2.74 -15.73
C GLU A 264 3.51 -4.09 -15.07
N ALA A 265 2.51 -4.11 -14.19
CA ALA A 265 1.87 -5.36 -13.75
C ALA A 265 1.21 -6.07 -14.92
N LYS A 266 1.25 -7.40 -14.92
CA LYS A 266 0.80 -8.23 -16.04
C LYS A 266 -0.11 -9.35 -15.59
N ASP A 267 -0.97 -9.77 -16.50
CA ASP A 267 -1.65 -11.05 -16.38
C ASP A 267 -0.62 -12.17 -16.29
N LEU A 268 -0.80 -13.07 -15.34
CA LEU A 268 0.10 -14.18 -15.08
C LEU A 268 -0.65 -15.50 -15.26
N GLY A 269 0.08 -16.49 -15.79
CA GLY A 269 -0.46 -17.79 -16.16
C GLY A 269 -1.06 -17.84 -17.58
N PHE A 270 -1.12 -19.04 -18.16
CA PHE A 270 -1.67 -19.23 -19.52
C PHE A 270 -3.16 -18.86 -19.61
N ASP A 271 -3.89 -19.03 -18.53
CA ASP A 271 -5.31 -18.71 -18.36
C ASP A 271 -5.56 -17.27 -17.92
N ARG A 272 -4.50 -16.50 -17.63
CA ARG A 272 -4.56 -15.11 -17.16
C ARG A 272 -5.39 -14.94 -15.89
N SER A 273 -5.45 -15.96 -15.04
CA SER A 273 -6.25 -15.96 -13.82
C SER A 273 -5.64 -15.18 -12.67
N MET A 274 -4.36 -14.81 -12.81
CA MET A 274 -3.56 -14.13 -11.79
C MET A 274 -3.01 -12.80 -12.30
N ILE A 275 -2.52 -11.99 -11.39
CA ILE A 275 -1.79 -10.74 -11.66
C ILE A 275 -0.41 -10.87 -11.02
N GLY A 276 0.63 -10.62 -11.80
CA GLY A 276 2.00 -10.44 -11.33
C GLY A 276 2.39 -8.97 -11.35
N GLY A 277 2.83 -8.43 -10.25
CA GLY A 277 3.24 -7.02 -10.14
C GLY A 277 3.91 -6.70 -8.81
N TYR A 278 4.53 -5.55 -8.73
CA TYR A 278 5.20 -5.04 -7.54
C TYR A 278 4.22 -4.31 -6.61
N GLY A 279 4.37 -4.54 -5.32
CA GLY A 279 3.66 -3.79 -4.28
C GLY A 279 2.17 -4.10 -4.19
N GLN A 280 1.78 -5.35 -4.45
CA GLN A 280 0.42 -5.82 -4.21
C GLN A 280 0.12 -5.91 -2.72
N ASP A 281 1.14 -6.13 -1.91
CA ASP A 281 1.17 -5.89 -0.48
C ASP A 281 1.39 -4.38 -0.22
N ASP A 282 0.42 -3.59 0.29
CA ASP A 282 -0.99 -3.97 0.48
C ASP A 282 -1.91 -3.15 -0.43
N ARG A 283 -1.40 -2.69 -1.57
CA ARG A 283 -2.19 -1.88 -2.52
C ARG A 283 -3.37 -2.62 -3.13
N ILE A 284 -3.37 -3.95 -3.08
CA ILE A 284 -4.52 -4.75 -3.51
C ILE A 284 -5.73 -4.55 -2.57
N CYS A 285 -5.49 -4.54 -1.25
CA CYS A 285 -6.53 -4.25 -0.27
C CYS A 285 -6.94 -2.79 -0.30
N ALA A 286 -5.97 -1.87 -0.43
CA ALA A 286 -6.23 -0.45 -0.56
C ALA A 286 -7.16 -0.15 -1.76
N TYR A 287 -6.86 -0.73 -2.93
CA TYR A 287 -7.71 -0.62 -4.11
C TYR A 287 -9.10 -1.20 -3.87
N ALA A 288 -9.20 -2.44 -3.33
CA ALA A 288 -10.47 -3.10 -3.07
C ALA A 288 -11.33 -2.30 -2.07
N ALA A 289 -10.72 -1.74 -1.01
CA ALA A 289 -11.39 -0.91 -0.02
C ALA A 289 -11.95 0.38 -0.62
N VAL A 290 -11.13 1.09 -1.40
CA VAL A 290 -11.56 2.32 -2.09
C VAL A 290 -12.71 2.02 -3.05
N GLN A 291 -12.59 1.00 -3.92
CA GLN A 291 -13.66 0.64 -4.85
C GLN A 291 -14.94 0.24 -4.13
N SER A 292 -14.84 -0.45 -2.99
CA SER A 292 -15.98 -0.85 -2.17
C SER A 292 -16.72 0.36 -1.59
N LEU A 293 -15.99 1.35 -1.08
CA LEU A 293 -16.56 2.59 -0.59
C LEU A 293 -17.22 3.40 -1.72
N LEU A 294 -16.53 3.57 -2.85
CA LEU A 294 -17.05 4.32 -4.01
C LEU A 294 -18.29 3.67 -4.64
N ALA A 295 -18.45 2.35 -4.50
CA ALA A 295 -19.62 1.59 -4.97
C ALA A 295 -20.77 1.54 -3.95
N THR A 296 -20.55 1.99 -2.70
CA THR A 296 -21.56 1.99 -1.65
C THR A 296 -22.45 3.22 -1.73
N LYS A 297 -23.75 3.03 -1.72
CA LYS A 297 -24.75 4.11 -1.72
C LYS A 297 -25.52 4.08 -0.42
N GLU A 298 -25.79 5.25 0.15
CA GLU A 298 -26.66 5.47 1.32
C GLU A 298 -26.42 4.46 2.48
N PRO A 299 -25.22 4.42 3.06
CA PRO A 299 -24.93 3.49 4.13
C PRO A 299 -25.72 3.82 5.40
N ASN A 300 -25.97 2.82 6.25
CA ASN A 300 -26.63 3.02 7.54
C ASN A 300 -25.66 3.64 8.57
N TYR A 301 -24.47 3.07 8.70
CA TYR A 301 -23.37 3.66 9.47
C TYR A 301 -22.49 4.54 8.58
N THR A 302 -21.82 5.49 9.16
CA THR A 302 -20.74 6.23 8.45
C THR A 302 -19.65 5.24 8.05
N ASN A 303 -19.26 5.29 6.78
CA ASN A 303 -18.19 4.47 6.23
C ASN A 303 -16.91 5.27 6.10
N ILE A 304 -15.80 4.67 6.49
CA ILE A 304 -14.48 5.29 6.42
C ILE A 304 -13.51 4.29 5.80
N VAL A 305 -12.76 4.73 4.78
CA VAL A 305 -11.60 4.00 4.27
C VAL A 305 -10.36 4.80 4.63
N VAL A 306 -9.39 4.12 5.22
CA VAL A 306 -8.13 4.71 5.68
C VAL A 306 -6.99 4.07 4.91
N LEU A 307 -6.15 4.90 4.31
CA LEU A 307 -4.95 4.51 3.60
C LEU A 307 -3.74 5.11 4.35
N VAL A 308 -2.93 4.26 4.95
CA VAL A 308 -1.77 4.68 5.76
C VAL A 308 -0.45 4.34 5.10
N ASP A 309 0.59 5.04 5.47
CA ASP A 309 1.98 4.84 5.09
C ASP A 309 2.74 4.18 6.26
N LYS A 310 3.94 3.65 6.01
CA LYS A 310 4.89 3.18 7.03
C LYS A 310 4.53 1.89 7.76
N GLU A 311 3.58 1.09 7.27
CA GLU A 311 3.30 -0.21 7.87
C GLU A 311 4.56 -1.07 7.86
N GLU A 312 5.24 -1.16 6.74
CA GLU A 312 6.43 -1.97 6.48
C GLU A 312 7.65 -1.63 7.35
N THR A 313 7.57 -0.52 8.08
CA THR A 313 8.61 -0.06 9.01
C THR A 313 8.09 0.21 10.42
N GLY A 314 6.93 -0.36 10.77
CA GLY A 314 6.38 -0.33 12.13
C GLY A 314 5.38 0.79 12.42
N SER A 315 4.86 1.48 11.41
CA SER A 315 3.78 2.50 11.52
C SER A 315 4.11 3.74 12.37
N GLU A 316 5.33 3.90 12.89
CA GLU A 316 5.75 5.02 13.73
C GLU A 316 6.19 6.22 12.88
N SER A 317 5.22 6.96 12.36
CA SER A 317 5.47 8.24 11.69
C SER A 317 4.23 9.13 11.70
N ALA A 318 4.39 10.37 11.25
CA ALA A 318 3.27 11.30 11.12
C ALA A 318 2.24 10.86 10.04
N THR A 319 2.55 9.89 9.18
CA THR A 319 1.70 9.35 8.12
C THR A 319 1.30 7.89 8.35
N GLY A 320 1.88 7.24 9.38
CA GLY A 320 1.58 5.87 9.77
C GLY A 320 0.29 5.74 10.60
N ALA A 321 -0.11 4.49 10.84
CA ALA A 321 -1.33 4.17 11.60
C ALA A 321 -1.29 4.62 13.07
N LEU A 322 -0.09 4.85 13.62
CA LEU A 322 0.09 5.39 14.98
C LEU A 322 -0.11 6.91 15.10
N SER A 323 -0.24 7.62 13.98
CA SER A 323 -0.51 9.06 14.00
C SER A 323 -1.93 9.38 14.48
N ASN A 324 -2.17 10.61 14.88
CA ASN A 324 -3.50 11.08 15.25
C ASN A 324 -4.42 11.34 14.02
N PHE A 325 -3.98 11.02 12.82
CA PHE A 325 -4.72 11.34 11.60
C PHE A 325 -6.13 10.73 11.58
N ILE A 326 -6.30 9.50 12.09
CA ILE A 326 -7.61 8.82 12.17
C ILE A 326 -8.55 9.52 13.16
N PRO A 327 -8.19 9.69 14.46
CA PRO A 327 -9.06 10.36 15.41
C PRO A 327 -9.29 11.84 15.05
N ASP A 328 -8.32 12.55 14.50
CA ASP A 328 -8.48 13.93 14.06
C ASP A 328 -9.51 14.04 12.93
N PHE A 329 -9.43 13.16 11.92
CA PHE A 329 -10.41 13.13 10.83
C PHE A 329 -11.84 12.81 11.33
N ILE A 330 -11.98 11.85 12.25
CA ILE A 330 -13.28 11.49 12.84
C ILE A 330 -13.80 12.66 13.69
N SER A 331 -12.94 13.35 14.44
CA SER A 331 -13.31 14.55 15.20
C SER A 331 -13.85 15.66 14.30
N GLU A 332 -13.21 15.90 13.15
CA GLU A 332 -13.71 16.85 12.16
C GLU A 332 -15.05 16.40 11.55
N MET A 333 -15.22 15.11 11.26
CA MET A 333 -16.52 14.59 10.81
C MET A 333 -17.62 14.79 11.85
N LEU A 334 -17.34 14.55 13.14
CA LEU A 334 -18.25 14.82 14.25
C LEU A 334 -18.57 16.31 14.34
N TYR A 335 -17.58 17.18 14.20
CA TYR A 335 -17.77 18.62 14.16
C TYR A 335 -18.68 19.06 13.00
N LEU A 336 -18.48 18.51 11.82
CA LEU A 336 -19.36 18.80 10.66
C LEU A 336 -20.81 18.37 10.93
N GLN A 337 -21.03 17.30 11.68
CA GLN A 337 -22.36 16.82 12.00
C GLN A 337 -23.01 17.57 13.17
N THR A 338 -22.25 17.88 14.23
CA THR A 338 -22.80 18.40 15.51
C THR A 338 -22.55 19.89 15.72
N GLY A 339 -21.54 20.46 15.07
CA GLY A 339 -21.08 21.83 15.27
C GLY A 339 -20.18 22.03 16.49
N LYS A 340 -19.73 20.96 17.13
CA LYS A 340 -18.90 21.00 18.34
C LYS A 340 -17.82 19.95 18.27
N HIS A 341 -16.61 20.28 18.71
CA HIS A 341 -15.60 19.29 19.08
C HIS A 341 -15.94 18.82 20.51
N ASP A 342 -16.19 17.53 20.66
CA ASP A 342 -16.56 16.90 21.91
C ASP A 342 -15.76 15.60 22.06
N GLU A 343 -14.87 15.60 23.04
CA GLU A 343 -13.98 14.47 23.29
C GLU A 343 -14.75 13.20 23.71
N ASN A 344 -15.86 13.32 24.42
CA ASN A 344 -16.66 12.16 24.80
C ASN A 344 -17.32 11.55 23.56
N ASN A 345 -17.90 12.38 22.67
CA ASN A 345 -18.47 11.90 21.42
C ASN A 345 -17.40 11.22 20.53
N LEU A 346 -16.18 11.74 20.51
CA LEU A 346 -15.08 11.10 19.77
C LEU A 346 -14.73 9.74 20.35
N ARG A 347 -14.57 9.63 21.67
CA ARG A 347 -14.28 8.35 22.34
C ARG A 347 -15.38 7.34 22.17
N ASP A 348 -16.64 7.75 22.31
CA ASP A 348 -17.81 6.89 22.07
C ASP A 348 -17.83 6.41 20.62
N CYS A 349 -17.65 7.32 19.64
CA CYS A 349 -17.57 6.96 18.25
C CYS A 349 -16.47 5.93 17.97
N LEU A 350 -15.25 6.17 18.46
CA LEU A 350 -14.11 5.26 18.26
C LEU A 350 -14.40 3.88 18.86
N SER A 351 -14.86 3.82 20.12
CA SER A 351 -15.09 2.56 20.83
C SER A 351 -16.28 1.75 20.27
N LEU A 352 -17.26 2.40 19.67
CA LEU A 352 -18.42 1.75 19.03
C LEU A 352 -18.18 1.43 17.56
N SER A 353 -17.05 1.87 17.01
CA SER A 353 -16.68 1.60 15.63
C SER A 353 -16.20 0.16 15.45
N LYS A 354 -16.39 -0.35 14.24
CA LYS A 354 -15.96 -1.68 13.83
C LYS A 354 -15.07 -1.58 12.60
N ALA A 355 -14.01 -2.35 12.56
CA ALA A 355 -13.00 -2.23 11.51
C ALA A 355 -12.61 -3.57 10.89
N ILE A 356 -12.30 -3.53 9.61
CA ILE A 356 -11.48 -4.53 8.93
C ILE A 356 -10.10 -3.91 8.72
N SER A 357 -9.09 -4.52 9.30
CA SER A 357 -7.69 -4.35 8.92
C SER A 357 -7.49 -5.13 7.64
N ALA A 358 -7.49 -4.42 6.54
CA ALA A 358 -7.34 -5.02 5.23
C ALA A 358 -5.84 -5.14 4.95
N ASP A 359 -5.35 -6.37 4.97
CA ASP A 359 -3.96 -6.70 4.73
C ASP A 359 -3.87 -8.07 4.05
N VAL A 360 -2.86 -8.26 3.21
CA VAL A 360 -2.68 -9.54 2.49
C VAL A 360 -2.27 -10.65 3.43
N SER A 361 -2.59 -11.88 3.05
CA SER A 361 -2.15 -13.09 3.75
C SER A 361 -1.21 -13.90 2.86
N ALA A 362 -0.36 -14.73 3.46
CA ALA A 362 0.47 -15.64 2.69
C ALA A 362 -0.35 -16.81 2.11
N ALA A 363 -0.30 -16.97 0.79
CA ALA A 363 -0.84 -18.16 0.15
C ALA A 363 0.06 -19.37 0.40
N TYR A 364 -0.56 -20.54 0.58
CA TYR A 364 0.19 -21.79 0.67
C TYR A 364 0.97 -22.04 -0.62
N ASP A 365 2.30 -22.11 -0.48
CA ASP A 365 3.20 -22.44 -1.58
C ASP A 365 3.57 -23.94 -1.50
N PRO A 366 3.20 -24.75 -2.51
CA PRO A 366 3.50 -26.19 -2.53
C PRO A 366 4.99 -26.51 -2.56
N ASP A 367 5.82 -25.60 -3.10
CA ASP A 367 7.27 -25.79 -3.19
C ASP A 367 7.98 -25.54 -1.85
N HIS A 368 7.28 -24.83 -0.92
CA HIS A 368 7.78 -24.49 0.41
C HIS A 368 6.86 -24.94 1.55
N LYS A 369 6.20 -26.09 1.34
CA LYS A 369 5.17 -26.64 2.25
C LYS A 369 5.61 -26.81 3.70
N GLU A 370 6.90 -26.94 3.94
CA GLU A 370 7.48 -27.16 5.27
C GLU A 370 7.32 -25.98 6.23
N VAL A 371 7.11 -24.75 5.72
CA VAL A 371 6.93 -23.56 6.55
C VAL A 371 5.44 -23.24 6.81
N PHE A 372 4.51 -23.94 6.17
CA PHE A 372 3.08 -23.69 6.27
C PHE A 372 2.34 -24.73 7.12
N ASP A 373 1.26 -24.30 7.81
CA ASP A 373 0.26 -25.20 8.37
C ASP A 373 -0.77 -25.55 7.28
N PRO A 374 -0.81 -26.79 6.78
CA PRO A 374 -1.67 -27.16 5.67
C PRO A 374 -3.18 -27.03 5.95
N ARG A 375 -3.59 -26.95 7.22
CA ARG A 375 -5.00 -26.81 7.61
C ARG A 375 -5.43 -25.36 7.72
N ASN A 376 -4.55 -24.49 8.24
CA ASN A 376 -4.90 -23.12 8.58
C ASN A 376 -4.31 -22.08 7.61
N THR A 377 -3.38 -22.44 6.74
CA THR A 377 -2.86 -21.49 5.74
C THR A 377 -3.87 -21.25 4.61
N ALA A 378 -3.99 -20.02 4.17
CA ALA A 378 -4.85 -19.61 3.08
C ALA A 378 -4.44 -20.23 1.73
N ARG A 379 -5.35 -20.27 0.78
CA ARG A 379 -5.13 -20.74 -0.60
C ARG A 379 -5.50 -19.64 -1.58
N MET A 380 -4.69 -19.47 -2.59
CA MET A 380 -5.00 -18.61 -3.71
C MET A 380 -6.26 -19.11 -4.43
N GLY A 381 -7.15 -18.20 -4.80
CA GLY A 381 -8.40 -18.53 -5.49
C GLY A 381 -9.56 -18.93 -4.56
N ALA A 382 -9.36 -18.92 -3.25
CA ALA A 382 -10.40 -19.31 -2.28
C ALA A 382 -11.06 -18.10 -1.56
N GLY A 383 -10.88 -16.89 -2.10
CA GLY A 383 -11.55 -15.68 -1.64
C GLY A 383 -10.83 -14.96 -0.50
N ILE A 384 -11.56 -14.02 0.11
CA ILE A 384 -11.04 -13.20 1.21
C ILE A 384 -10.67 -14.07 2.41
N VAL A 385 -9.49 -13.87 2.96
CA VAL A 385 -8.97 -14.59 4.13
C VAL A 385 -9.40 -13.86 5.39
N LEU A 386 -9.88 -14.59 6.39
CA LEU A 386 -10.12 -14.09 7.74
C LEU A 386 -9.01 -14.61 8.65
N GLU A 387 -8.29 -13.70 9.28
CA GLU A 387 -7.27 -14.02 10.28
C GLU A 387 -7.73 -13.58 11.67
N LYS A 388 -7.86 -14.56 12.58
CA LYS A 388 -8.27 -14.29 13.97
C LYS A 388 -7.11 -13.79 14.80
N HIS A 389 -5.93 -14.30 14.53
CA HIS A 389 -4.71 -14.03 15.28
C HIS A 389 -3.62 -13.56 14.32
N THR A 390 -3.00 -12.43 14.62
CA THR A 390 -1.82 -11.90 13.91
C THR A 390 -0.62 -11.82 14.86
N GLY A 391 0.53 -11.42 14.37
CA GLY A 391 1.78 -11.37 15.12
C GLY A 391 2.57 -12.67 15.05
N HIS A 392 3.72 -12.73 15.73
CA HIS A 392 4.60 -13.90 15.70
C HIS A 392 5.00 -14.41 17.08
N ARG A 393 5.32 -15.70 17.17
CA ARG A 393 5.68 -16.42 18.40
C ARG A 393 4.67 -16.20 19.55
N GLY A 394 3.40 -15.92 19.22
CA GLY A 394 2.32 -15.75 20.20
C GLY A 394 2.44 -14.55 21.12
N LYS A 395 3.35 -13.59 20.85
CA LYS A 395 3.57 -12.44 21.76
C LYS A 395 3.92 -11.14 21.04
N TYR A 396 4.64 -11.18 19.94
CA TYR A 396 5.17 -9.97 19.30
C TYR A 396 4.22 -9.45 18.23
N GLU A 397 3.89 -8.15 18.30
CA GLU A 397 3.03 -7.44 17.34
C GLU A 397 1.68 -8.14 17.14
N THR A 398 1.14 -8.73 18.22
CA THR A 398 -0.07 -9.56 18.16
C THR A 398 -1.33 -8.70 18.22
N SER A 399 -2.33 -9.10 17.42
CA SER A 399 -3.72 -8.68 17.54
C SER A 399 -4.62 -9.92 17.54
N GLU A 400 -5.80 -9.81 18.14
CA GLU A 400 -6.80 -10.89 18.15
C GLU A 400 -8.20 -10.32 17.98
N ALA A 401 -8.92 -10.82 16.96
CA ALA A 401 -10.34 -10.55 16.82
C ALA A 401 -11.14 -11.33 17.87
N SER A 402 -12.12 -10.68 18.55
CA SER A 402 -13.04 -11.37 19.45
C SER A 402 -13.87 -12.43 18.70
N ALA A 403 -14.27 -13.49 19.42
CA ALA A 403 -15.10 -14.54 18.82
C ALA A 403 -16.45 -13.99 18.32
N GLU A 404 -17.02 -13.03 19.06
CA GLU A 404 -18.27 -12.35 18.75
C GLU A 404 -18.16 -11.57 17.44
N TYR A 405 -17.10 -10.77 17.31
CA TYR A 405 -16.91 -9.96 16.12
C TYR A 405 -16.57 -10.81 14.88
N LEU A 406 -15.75 -11.83 15.03
CA LEU A 406 -15.47 -12.78 13.95
C LEU A 406 -16.76 -13.51 13.51
N ALA A 407 -17.64 -13.85 14.44
CA ALA A 407 -18.94 -14.46 14.11
C ALA A 407 -19.86 -13.48 13.36
N GLU A 408 -19.82 -12.17 13.70
CA GLU A 408 -20.55 -11.12 12.97
C GLU A 408 -20.05 -11.01 11.53
N ILE A 409 -18.74 -10.93 11.32
CA ILE A 409 -18.14 -10.85 9.96
C ILE A 409 -18.49 -12.10 9.14
N ARG A 410 -18.39 -13.30 9.73
CA ARG A 410 -18.81 -14.54 9.07
C ARG A 410 -20.28 -14.50 8.67
N LYS A 411 -21.14 -13.98 9.54
CA LYS A 411 -22.58 -13.81 9.25
C LYS A 411 -22.78 -12.88 8.06
N ILE A 412 -22.11 -11.71 8.05
CA ILE A 412 -22.17 -10.75 6.94
C ILE A 412 -21.73 -11.42 5.64
N PHE A 413 -20.61 -12.14 5.63
CA PHE A 413 -20.07 -12.78 4.44
C PHE A 413 -20.99 -13.89 3.94
N ASN A 414 -21.49 -14.76 4.82
CA ASN A 414 -22.41 -15.84 4.45
C ASN A 414 -23.73 -15.32 3.89
N GLN A 415 -24.34 -14.31 4.50
CA GLN A 415 -25.58 -13.69 4.04
C GLN A 415 -25.45 -13.05 2.65
N ASN A 416 -24.29 -12.49 2.35
CA ASN A 416 -23.99 -11.86 1.06
C ASN A 416 -23.31 -12.81 0.06
N LYS A 417 -23.18 -14.12 0.38
CA LYS A 417 -22.54 -15.14 -0.47
C LYS A 417 -21.12 -14.76 -0.89
N ILE A 418 -20.39 -14.12 0.03
CA ILE A 418 -18.98 -13.79 -0.18
C ILE A 418 -18.17 -15.08 -0.14
N LEU A 419 -17.25 -15.24 -1.05
CA LEU A 419 -16.26 -16.32 -1.01
C LEU A 419 -15.19 -15.94 0.03
N TRP A 420 -15.06 -16.77 1.08
CA TRP A 420 -14.12 -16.53 2.16
C TRP A 420 -13.48 -17.81 2.68
N GLN A 421 -12.34 -17.65 3.29
CA GLN A 421 -11.57 -18.72 3.92
C GLN A 421 -10.94 -18.23 5.23
N ILE A 422 -10.25 -19.14 5.92
CA ILE A 422 -9.40 -18.80 7.08
C ILE A 422 -7.93 -18.80 6.68
N GLY A 423 -7.13 -18.00 7.36
CA GLY A 423 -5.69 -17.92 7.16
C GLY A 423 -4.91 -17.83 8.47
N SER A 424 -3.64 -18.13 8.34
CA SER A 424 -2.57 -17.81 9.30
C SER A 424 -1.25 -17.71 8.53
N LEU A 425 -0.40 -16.78 8.92
CA LEU A 425 0.90 -16.56 8.27
C LEU A 425 1.92 -17.65 8.71
N GLY A 426 1.85 -18.83 8.08
CA GLY A 426 2.80 -19.91 8.31
C GLY A 426 2.60 -20.68 9.62
N LYS A 427 3.61 -21.50 9.97
CA LYS A 427 3.67 -22.21 11.26
C LYS A 427 4.05 -21.25 12.39
N VAL A 428 3.52 -21.50 13.60
CA VAL A 428 3.64 -20.62 14.78
C VAL A 428 5.06 -20.13 15.07
N ASP A 429 6.07 -21.02 15.00
CA ASP A 429 7.46 -20.66 15.31
C ASP A 429 8.26 -20.14 14.10
N LEU A 430 7.76 -20.33 12.88
CA LEU A 430 8.46 -20.02 11.63
C LEU A 430 7.88 -18.83 10.90
N GLY A 431 6.59 -18.57 11.06
CA GLY A 431 5.86 -17.51 10.40
C GLY A 431 5.28 -16.49 11.40
N GLY A 432 4.52 -15.59 10.86
CA GLY A 432 3.84 -14.52 11.59
C GLY A 432 4.35 -13.14 11.20
N GLY A 433 3.47 -12.16 11.33
CA GLY A 433 3.73 -10.74 11.14
C GLY A 433 2.70 -9.91 11.91
N GLY A 434 3.05 -8.70 12.31
CA GLY A 434 2.10 -7.71 12.81
C GLY A 434 1.27 -7.15 11.66
N THR A 435 0.16 -6.54 12.02
CA THR A 435 -0.70 -5.79 11.11
C THR A 435 -1.13 -4.49 11.75
N ILE A 436 -1.68 -3.59 10.97
CA ILE A 436 -2.24 -2.32 11.47
C ILE A 436 -3.45 -2.49 12.39
N ALA A 437 -4.04 -3.70 12.52
CA ALA A 437 -5.15 -4.00 13.42
C ALA A 437 -4.89 -3.62 14.87
N MET A 438 -3.68 -3.88 15.37
CA MET A 438 -3.29 -3.57 16.75
C MET A 438 -3.40 -2.08 17.11
N PHE A 439 -3.26 -1.20 16.10
CA PHE A 439 -3.32 0.25 16.32
C PHE A 439 -4.76 0.75 16.41
N LEU A 440 -5.68 0.15 15.65
CA LEU A 440 -7.13 0.43 15.78
C LEU A 440 -7.70 -0.12 17.09
N ALA A 441 -7.25 -1.30 17.52
CA ALA A 441 -7.66 -1.89 18.81
C ALA A 441 -7.36 -1.01 20.01
N ARG A 442 -6.35 -0.12 19.94
CA ARG A 442 -6.04 0.87 20.99
C ARG A 442 -7.16 1.89 21.22
N TYR A 443 -8.04 2.09 20.24
CA TYR A 443 -9.21 2.93 20.34
C TYR A 443 -10.45 2.16 20.85
N ASN A 444 -10.27 0.92 21.35
CA ASN A 444 -11.32 -0.01 21.76
C ASN A 444 -12.26 -0.44 20.62
N MET A 445 -11.84 -0.35 19.36
CA MET A 445 -12.59 -0.83 18.22
C MET A 445 -12.56 -2.36 18.16
N ASP A 446 -13.66 -2.96 17.71
CA ASP A 446 -13.65 -4.34 17.21
C ASP A 446 -12.91 -4.38 15.86
N VAL A 447 -11.85 -5.17 15.77
CA VAL A 447 -11.01 -5.27 14.56
C VAL A 447 -10.79 -6.73 14.19
N VAL A 448 -10.79 -7.02 12.89
CA VAL A 448 -10.40 -8.31 12.31
C VAL A 448 -9.55 -8.08 11.07
N ASP A 449 -8.52 -8.92 10.89
CA ASP A 449 -7.71 -8.89 9.68
C ASP A 449 -8.38 -9.67 8.55
N ALA A 450 -8.50 -9.04 7.37
CA ALA A 450 -9.10 -9.68 6.22
C ALA A 450 -8.60 -9.11 4.89
N GLY A 451 -7.95 -9.96 4.07
CA GLY A 451 -7.46 -9.61 2.73
C GLY A 451 -7.28 -10.82 1.82
N PRO A 452 -6.71 -10.67 0.62
CA PRO A 452 -6.47 -11.80 -0.28
C PRO A 452 -5.19 -12.54 0.11
N ALA A 453 -5.11 -13.81 -0.29
CA ALA A 453 -3.85 -14.56 -0.20
C ALA A 453 -2.99 -14.30 -1.44
N ILE A 454 -1.71 -13.99 -1.22
CA ILE A 454 -0.74 -13.76 -2.29
C ILE A 454 0.47 -14.69 -2.17
N LEU A 455 1.14 -14.96 -3.30
CA LEU A 455 2.45 -15.62 -3.34
C LEU A 455 3.55 -14.58 -3.54
N SER A 456 4.76 -14.93 -3.12
CA SER A 456 5.96 -14.09 -3.27
C SER A 456 5.82 -12.70 -2.62
N MET A 457 5.11 -12.61 -1.49
CA MET A 457 4.99 -11.38 -0.70
C MET A 457 6.35 -10.73 -0.47
N HIS A 458 6.45 -9.40 -0.52
CA HIS A 458 7.68 -8.59 -0.41
C HIS A 458 8.72 -8.81 -1.51
N SER A 459 8.40 -9.52 -2.59
CA SER A 459 9.30 -9.66 -3.72
C SER A 459 9.10 -8.55 -4.77
N PRO A 460 10.06 -8.35 -5.68
CA PRO A 460 9.87 -7.46 -6.83
C PRO A 460 8.70 -7.84 -7.75
N LEU A 461 8.22 -9.09 -7.65
CA LEU A 461 7.06 -9.60 -8.39
C LEU A 461 6.19 -10.46 -7.46
N GLU A 462 5.13 -9.91 -6.96
CA GLU A 462 4.13 -10.59 -6.15
C GLU A 462 2.99 -11.11 -7.02
N ILE A 463 2.29 -12.13 -6.55
CA ILE A 463 1.28 -12.84 -7.35
C ILE A 463 -0.03 -12.90 -6.58
N SER A 464 -1.11 -12.37 -7.15
CA SER A 464 -2.46 -12.42 -6.61
C SER A 464 -3.44 -13.09 -7.57
N SER A 465 -4.57 -13.58 -7.05
CA SER A 465 -5.67 -14.13 -7.84
C SER A 465 -6.74 -13.06 -8.13
N LYS A 466 -7.22 -13.00 -9.38
CA LYS A 466 -8.30 -12.09 -9.78
C LYS A 466 -9.61 -12.33 -9.03
N VAL A 467 -9.90 -13.58 -8.68
CA VAL A 467 -11.11 -13.91 -7.90
C VAL A 467 -10.98 -13.52 -6.45
N ASP A 468 -9.78 -13.57 -5.86
CA ASP A 468 -9.55 -13.14 -4.47
C ASP A 468 -9.67 -11.62 -4.32
N LEU A 469 -9.10 -10.86 -5.25
CA LEU A 469 -9.32 -9.42 -5.33
C LEU A 469 -10.81 -9.07 -5.40
N TYR A 470 -11.57 -9.75 -6.25
CA TYR A 470 -13.00 -9.50 -6.38
C TYR A 470 -13.78 -9.90 -5.11
N ALA A 471 -13.36 -10.99 -4.46
CA ALA A 471 -13.94 -11.40 -3.17
C ALA A 471 -13.69 -10.38 -2.06
N CYS A 472 -12.50 -9.75 -2.01
CA CYS A 472 -12.20 -8.65 -1.10
C CYS A 472 -13.06 -7.43 -1.40
N PHE A 473 -13.18 -7.02 -2.65
CA PHE A 473 -14.09 -5.94 -3.05
C PHE A 473 -15.55 -6.19 -2.60
N GLU A 474 -16.08 -7.38 -2.83
CA GLU A 474 -17.44 -7.72 -2.39
C GLU A 474 -17.54 -7.83 -0.86
N GLY A 475 -16.54 -8.40 -0.20
CA GLY A 475 -16.47 -8.57 1.26
C GLY A 475 -16.46 -7.23 1.99
N TYR A 476 -15.57 -6.31 1.58
CA TYR A 476 -15.52 -4.96 2.15
C TYR A 476 -16.81 -4.19 1.88
N ARG A 477 -17.37 -4.28 0.67
CA ARG A 477 -18.65 -3.64 0.35
C ARG A 477 -19.81 -4.20 1.18
N ALA A 478 -19.85 -5.52 1.43
CA ALA A 478 -20.85 -6.14 2.28
C ALA A 478 -20.74 -5.65 3.73
N PHE A 479 -19.53 -5.54 4.26
CA PHE A 479 -19.25 -4.99 5.59
C PHE A 479 -19.66 -3.51 5.71
N LEU A 480 -19.27 -2.67 4.75
CA LEU A 480 -19.62 -1.25 4.73
C LEU A 480 -21.14 -0.99 4.61
N ARG A 481 -21.91 -1.96 4.14
CA ARG A 481 -23.38 -1.90 4.01
C ARG A 481 -24.12 -2.59 5.15
N ALA A 482 -23.40 -3.25 6.06
CA ALA A 482 -24.03 -3.98 7.17
C ALA A 482 -24.68 -3.04 8.19
N ASP A 483 -25.76 -3.55 8.83
CA ASP A 483 -26.53 -2.86 9.88
C ASP A 483 -25.86 -2.91 11.25
#